data_38f5de630191676a15bf37a5688e8db7
#
_entry.id   38f5de630191676a15bf37a5688e8db7
#
_cell.length_a   1.000
_cell.length_b   1.000
_cell.length_c   1.000
_cell.angle_alpha   90.00
_cell.angle_beta   90.00
_cell.angle_gamma   90.00
#
_symmetry.space_group_name_H-M   'P 1'
#
loop_
_entity.id
_entity.type
_entity.pdbx_description
1 polymer ?
#
loop_
_entity_poly.entity_id
_entity_poly.type
_entity_poly.pdbx_seq_one_letter_code
_entity_poly.pdbx_strand_id
1 'polypeptide(L)'
;MYNCTRMQVEWDPGKARLNARKHGVALADAVAVLEDETALTMRDPFPEDEERWIALGLDAFGRVLVVVYTWRGERLRPISARKATPREMRR
;
A
#
# COMPACT_ATOMS: atom_id res chain seq x y z
N MET A 1 17.80 8.29 3.12
CA MET A 1 17.25 7.81 3.45
C MET A 1 16.25 8.19 4.04
N TYR A 2 15.50 7.95 4.12
CA TYR A 2 14.56 8.20 4.53
C TYR A 2 14.39 8.14 5.79
N ASN A 3 14.23 8.66 6.32
CA ASN A 3 14.22 8.84 7.44
C ASN A 3 13.59 8.32 8.21
N CYS A 4 13.53 7.90 8.10
CA CYS A 4 13.29 7.23 8.82
C CYS A 4 12.64 7.26 9.84
N THR A 5 12.60 7.87 10.11
CA THR A 5 12.05 8.07 11.21
C THR A 5 10.75 7.63 11.24
N ARG A 6 10.06 7.50 10.22
CA ARG A 6 8.85 7.23 10.30
C ARG A 6 8.56 5.88 10.35
N MET A 7 8.52 5.16 9.44
CA MET A 7 8.12 3.79 9.47
C MET A 7 9.06 3.01 8.61
N GLN A 8 9.24 1.76 8.95
CA GLN A 8 10.04 0.86 8.15
C GLN A 8 9.09 0.06 7.29
N VAL A 9 9.42 -0.05 6.02
CA VAL A 9 8.58 -0.74 5.06
C VAL A 9 9.40 -1.86 4.45
N GLU A 10 8.82 -3.05 4.37
CA GLU A 10 9.50 -4.18 3.77
C GLU A 10 8.54 -4.92 2.86
N TRP A 11 9.05 -5.58 1.85
CA TRP A 11 8.23 -6.41 1.00
C TRP A 11 9.07 -7.52 0.40
N ASP A 12 8.38 -8.56 -0.03
CA ASP A 12 8.99 -9.71 -0.67
C ASP A 12 9.21 -9.37 -2.15
N PRO A 13 10.46 -9.43 -2.64
CA PRO A 13 10.72 -9.12 -4.06
C PRO A 13 9.89 -9.96 -5.03
N GLY A 14 9.63 -11.23 -4.68
CA GLY A 14 8.82 -12.06 -5.54
C GLY A 14 7.40 -11.56 -5.67
N LYS A 15 6.82 -11.15 -4.54
CA LYS A 15 5.47 -10.61 -4.57
C LYS A 15 5.43 -9.26 -5.27
N ALA A 16 6.51 -8.48 -5.14
CA ALA A 16 6.59 -7.20 -5.82
C ALA A 16 6.55 -7.39 -7.33
N ARG A 17 7.25 -8.39 -7.83
CA ARG A 17 7.26 -8.67 -9.26
C ARG A 17 5.89 -9.13 -9.74
N LEU A 18 5.22 -9.96 -8.95
CA LEU A 18 3.89 -10.41 -9.30
C LEU A 18 2.90 -9.26 -9.31
N ASN A 19 3.02 -8.38 -8.34
CA ASN A 19 2.12 -7.23 -8.28
C ASN A 19 2.32 -6.31 -9.48
N ALA A 20 3.58 -6.06 -9.84
CA ALA A 20 3.86 -5.21 -10.99
C ALA A 20 3.32 -5.81 -12.27
N ARG A 21 3.44 -7.13 -12.42
CA ARG A 21 2.93 -7.80 -13.59
C ARG A 21 1.41 -7.79 -13.63
N LYS A 22 0.79 -8.03 -12.49
CA LYS A 22 -0.66 -8.13 -12.43
C LYS A 22 -1.35 -6.78 -12.49
N HIS A 23 -0.82 -5.79 -11.82
CA HIS A 23 -1.49 -4.50 -11.67
C HIS A 23 -0.76 -3.34 -12.33
N GLY A 24 0.46 -3.55 -12.79
CA GLY A 24 1.24 -2.48 -13.39
C GLY A 24 1.72 -1.44 -12.39
N VAL A 25 1.78 -1.81 -11.12
CA VAL A 25 2.19 -0.89 -10.05
C VAL A 25 3.29 -1.55 -9.24
N ALA A 26 4.37 -0.83 -9.02
CA ALA A 26 5.46 -1.33 -8.20
C ALA A 26 5.10 -1.18 -6.74
N LEU A 27 5.41 -2.19 -5.91
CA LEU A 27 5.13 -2.07 -4.49
C LEU A 27 5.92 -0.92 -3.86
N ALA A 28 7.06 -0.56 -4.46
CA ALA A 28 7.82 0.58 -3.97
C ALA A 28 7.00 1.86 -4.02
N ASP A 29 6.07 1.98 -4.98
CA ASP A 29 5.23 3.16 -5.09
C ASP A 29 4.20 3.22 -3.98
N ALA A 30 3.93 2.11 -3.33
CA ALA A 30 3.00 2.09 -2.20
C ALA A 30 3.56 2.83 -0.99
N VAL A 31 4.88 2.97 -0.92
CA VAL A 31 5.49 3.66 0.22
C VAL A 31 4.97 5.09 0.31
N ALA A 32 4.88 5.77 -0.84
CA ALA A 32 4.40 7.15 -0.84
C ALA A 32 2.96 7.22 -0.34
N VAL A 33 2.13 6.23 -0.71
CA VAL A 33 0.75 6.20 -0.25
C VAL A 33 0.70 6.01 1.25
N LEU A 34 1.53 5.11 1.78
CA LEU A 34 1.53 4.83 3.20
C LEU A 34 2.05 6.00 4.02
N GLU A 35 2.81 6.91 3.38
CA GLU A 35 3.31 8.09 4.04
C GLU A 35 2.42 9.31 3.83
N ASP A 36 1.39 9.17 3.02
CA ASP A 36 0.49 10.28 2.72
C ASP A 36 -0.46 10.48 3.89
N GLU A 37 -0.33 11.62 4.55
CA GLU A 37 -1.15 11.89 5.73
C GLU A 37 -2.62 12.07 5.40
N THR A 38 -2.94 12.29 4.15
CA THR A 38 -4.33 12.45 3.74
C THR A 38 -4.93 11.16 3.22
N ALA A 39 -4.17 10.07 3.23
CA ALA A 39 -4.69 8.80 2.76
C ALA A 39 -5.82 8.30 3.66
N LEU A 40 -6.82 7.71 3.04
CA LEU A 40 -7.90 7.09 3.79
C LEU A 40 -7.49 5.67 4.12
N THR A 41 -7.64 5.29 5.37
CA THR A 41 -7.20 3.98 5.83
C THR A 41 -8.35 3.28 6.53
N MET A 42 -8.53 2.00 6.24
CA MET A 42 -9.55 1.21 6.89
C MET A 42 -9.03 -0.20 7.08
N ARG A 43 -9.66 -0.90 8.00
CA ARG A 43 -9.29 -2.26 8.26
C ARG A 43 -10.00 -3.16 7.27
N ASP A 44 -9.33 -4.18 6.79
CA ASP A 44 -9.94 -5.15 5.92
C ASP A 44 -10.96 -5.94 6.73
N PRO A 45 -12.25 -5.90 6.36
CA PRO A 45 -13.27 -6.59 7.15
C PRO A 45 -13.22 -8.11 7.02
N PHE A 46 -12.49 -8.62 6.01
CA PHE A 46 -12.45 -10.06 5.78
C PHE A 46 -11.03 -10.57 5.65
N PRO A 47 -10.23 -10.41 6.72
CA PRO A 47 -8.84 -10.86 6.64
C PRO A 47 -8.79 -12.39 6.64
N GLU A 48 -7.82 -12.93 5.92
CA GLU A 48 -7.68 -14.37 5.87
C GLU A 48 -6.85 -14.92 7.00
N ASP A 49 -5.62 -14.47 7.11
CA ASP A 49 -4.73 -14.99 8.13
C ASP A 49 -4.39 -13.99 9.19
N GLU A 50 -4.03 -12.82 8.80
CA GLU A 50 -3.63 -11.80 9.74
C GLU A 50 -4.36 -10.53 9.40
N GLU A 51 -4.37 -9.60 10.31
CA GLU A 51 -5.06 -8.35 10.09
C GLU A 51 -4.45 -7.64 8.90
N ARG A 52 -5.30 -7.13 8.06
CA ARG A 52 -4.89 -6.36 6.89
C ARG A 52 -5.55 -5.02 6.91
N TRP A 53 -4.86 -4.06 6.35
CA TRP A 53 -5.33 -2.69 6.27
C TRP A 53 -5.35 -2.27 4.83
N ILE A 54 -6.24 -1.36 4.50
CA ILE A 54 -6.39 -0.87 3.13
C ILE A 54 -6.22 0.63 3.18
N ALA A 55 -5.30 1.16 2.38
CA ALA A 55 -5.07 2.59 2.29
C ALA A 55 -5.36 3.05 0.88
N LEU A 56 -6.01 4.19 0.77
CA LEU A 56 -6.31 4.82 -0.51
C LEU A 56 -5.64 6.18 -0.49
N GLY A 57 -4.69 6.40 -1.37
CA GLY A 57 -3.96 7.66 -1.38
C GLY A 57 -3.16 7.86 -2.64
N LEU A 58 -2.42 8.96 -2.68
CA LEU A 58 -1.65 9.34 -3.86
C LEU A 58 -0.22 8.82 -3.75
N ASP A 59 0.29 8.33 -4.87
CA ASP A 59 1.71 7.97 -4.92
C ASP A 59 2.50 9.17 -5.43
N ALA A 60 3.79 8.99 -5.62
CA ALA A 60 4.67 10.08 -6.02
C ALA A 60 4.39 10.57 -7.44
N PHE A 61 3.68 9.78 -8.25
CA PHE A 61 3.38 10.15 -9.62
C PHE A 61 1.98 10.74 -9.76
N GLY A 62 1.30 10.95 -8.66
CA GLY A 62 -0.04 11.52 -8.70
C GLY A 62 -1.15 10.54 -8.98
N ARG A 63 -0.86 9.24 -8.95
CA ARG A 63 -1.88 8.23 -9.16
C ARG A 63 -2.54 7.90 -7.84
N VAL A 64 -3.84 7.65 -7.87
CA VAL A 64 -4.54 7.20 -6.67
C VAL A 64 -4.43 5.68 -6.62
N LEU A 65 -3.83 5.17 -5.57
CA LEU A 65 -3.62 3.73 -5.43
C LEU A 65 -4.39 3.19 -4.24
N VAL A 66 -4.76 1.92 -4.35
CA VAL A 66 -5.30 1.16 -3.24
C VAL A 66 -4.19 0.21 -2.81
N VAL A 67 -3.75 0.34 -1.58
CA VAL A 67 -2.65 -0.47 -1.04
C VAL A 67 -3.18 -1.32 0.09
N VAL A 68 -2.95 -2.62 -0.01
CA VAL A 68 -3.29 -3.55 1.08
C VAL A 68 -1.99 -3.87 1.79
N TYR A 69 -1.99 -3.73 3.10
CA TYR A 69 -0.77 -3.94 3.86
C TYR A 69 -1.08 -4.54 5.22
N THR A 70 -0.04 -5.01 5.88
CA THR A 70 -0.15 -5.52 7.22
C THR A 70 1.03 -5.02 8.03
N TRP A 71 0.97 -5.21 9.34
CA TRP A 71 2.07 -4.85 10.21
C TRP A 71 2.81 -6.11 10.63
N ARG A 72 4.13 -6.03 10.64
CA ARG A 72 4.97 -7.08 11.17
C ARG A 72 5.80 -6.43 12.25
N GLY A 73 5.33 -6.50 13.50
CA GLY A 73 5.97 -5.73 14.55
C GLY A 73 5.80 -4.26 14.25
N GLU A 74 6.91 -3.54 14.09
CA GLU A 74 6.85 -2.13 13.78
C GLU A 74 7.06 -1.85 12.30
N ARG A 75 7.05 -2.87 11.47
CA ARG A 75 7.30 -2.70 10.05
C ARG A 75 6.02 -2.84 9.27
N LEU A 76 5.85 -1.97 8.30
CA LEU A 76 4.73 -2.06 7.38
C LEU A 76 5.11 -2.98 6.24
N ARG A 77 4.20 -3.86 5.87
CA ARG A 77 4.45 -4.79 4.80
C ARG A 77 3.35 -4.67 3.76
N PRO A 78 3.60 -3.94 2.66
CA PRO A 78 2.62 -3.88 1.59
C PRO A 78 2.46 -5.25 0.96
N ILE A 79 1.22 -5.63 0.74
CA ILE A 79 0.88 -6.90 0.16
C ILE A 79 0.53 -6.73 -1.30
N SER A 80 -0.21 -5.69 -1.62
CA SER A 80 -0.56 -5.41 -3.00
C SER A 80 -0.83 -3.92 -3.18
N ALA A 81 -0.67 -3.46 -4.41
CA ALA A 81 -0.96 -2.08 -4.76
C ALA A 81 -1.53 -2.06 -6.15
N ARG A 82 -2.62 -1.35 -6.35
CA ARG A 82 -3.26 -1.22 -7.65
C ARG A 82 -3.86 0.16 -7.79
N LYS A 83 -4.15 0.55 -9.01
CA LYS A 83 -4.79 1.83 -9.23
C LYS A 83 -6.23 1.76 -8.74
N ALA A 84 -6.70 2.85 -8.18
CA ALA A 84 -8.08 2.93 -7.71
C ALA A 84 -9.02 3.04 -8.89
N THR A 85 -10.22 2.48 -8.75
CA THR A 85 -11.25 2.63 -9.76
C THR A 85 -11.89 4.00 -9.60
N PRO A 86 -12.58 4.50 -10.63
CA PRO A 86 -13.27 5.79 -10.48
C PRO A 86 -14.26 5.80 -9.32
N ARG A 87 -14.90 4.67 -9.06
CA ARG A 87 -15.83 4.61 -7.94
C ARG A 87 -15.08 4.77 -6.61
N GLU A 88 -13.93 4.15 -6.50
CA GLU A 88 -13.13 4.27 -5.29
C GLU A 88 -12.62 5.68 -5.09
N MET A 89 -12.32 6.36 -6.17
CA MET A 89 -11.82 7.72 -6.08
C MET A 89 -12.87 8.73 -5.67
N ARG A 90 -14.13 8.34 -5.72
CA ARG A 90 -15.19 9.25 -5.34
C ARG A 90 -15.56 9.20 -3.88
N ARG A 91 -14.82 8.53 -3.08
CA ARG A 91 -15.11 8.40 -1.68
C ARG A 91 -14.95 9.68 -0.91
#